data_d0e50de0867bbfed98d922ca747096b3
#
_entry.id   d0e50de0867bbfed98d922ca747096b3
#
_cell.length_a   1.000
_cell.length_b   1.000
_cell.length_c   1.000
_cell.angle_alpha   90.00
_cell.angle_beta   90.00
_cell.angle_gamma   90.00
#
_symmetry.space_group_name_H-M   'P 1'
#
loop_
_entity.id
_entity.type
_entity.pdbx_description
1 polymer ?
#
loop_
_entity_poly.entity_id
_entity_poly.type
_entity_poly.pdbx_seq_one_letter_code
_entity_poly.pdbx_strand_id
1 'polypeptide(L)'
;MSDATEPAPMLKENTLRAYPNPVRENYTGDIAVTGFTGDCNVKIIDTAGALIYETTSNGGQITWNGCNMRGERVGAGVYYVLGYDEAGNEGAATKILIIR
;
A
#
# COMPACT_ATOMS: atom_id res chain seq x y z
N MET A 1 -26.94 -2.35 -15.55
CA MET A 1 -26.38 -2.23 -15.26
C MET A 1 -25.85 -2.17 -14.69
N SER A 2 -25.78 -2.28 -14.72
CA SER A 2 -25.01 -2.17 -14.30
C SER A 2 -24.64 -2.37 -13.60
N ASP A 3 -24.86 -2.40 -13.56
CA ASP A 3 -24.30 -2.44 -12.96
C ASP A 3 -23.98 -2.87 -12.24
N ALA A 4 -24.40 -3.11 -12.38
CA ALA A 4 -24.01 -3.51 -11.64
C ALA A 4 -23.10 -3.90 -11.38
N THR A 5 -22.83 -3.90 -11.68
CA THR A 5 -21.89 -4.23 -11.53
C THR A 5 -21.00 -3.63 -11.07
N GLU A 6 -20.87 -3.05 -10.90
CA GLU A 6 -19.99 -2.55 -10.48
C GLU A 6 -19.76 -2.78 -9.28
N PRO A 7 -19.34 -3.45 -8.97
CA PRO A 7 -19.22 -3.61 -7.72
C PRO A 7 -18.09 -3.29 -7.16
N ALA A 8 -17.26 -3.51 -7.49
CA ALA A 8 -16.20 -3.28 -6.71
C ALA A 8 -15.72 -1.92 -6.73
N PRO A 9 -16.52 -1.02 -6.68
CA PRO A 9 -16.05 0.32 -6.69
C PRO A 9 -15.22 0.68 -5.52
N MET A 10 -15.30 -0.07 -4.49
CA MET A 10 -14.49 0.28 -3.37
C MET A 10 -13.02 -0.07 -3.55
N LEU A 11 -12.71 -0.90 -4.52
CA LEU A 11 -11.33 -1.19 -4.79
C LEU A 11 -10.79 -0.17 -5.74
N LYS A 12 -10.25 0.87 -5.22
CA LYS A 12 -9.76 1.96 -6.04
C LYS A 12 -8.27 1.88 -6.23
N GLU A 13 -7.80 0.69 -6.55
CA GLU A 13 -6.36 0.52 -6.67
C GLU A 13 -5.75 1.42 -7.73
N ASN A 14 -6.55 1.84 -8.71
CA ASN A 14 -6.02 2.73 -9.73
C ASN A 14 -5.76 4.13 -9.20
N THR A 15 -6.24 4.46 -8.03
CA THR A 15 -6.01 5.76 -7.45
C THR A 15 -4.76 5.82 -6.60
N LEU A 16 -4.19 4.67 -6.26
CA LEU A 16 -2.96 4.63 -5.50
C LEU A 16 -1.78 4.47 -6.43
N ARG A 17 -0.72 5.19 -6.13
CA ARG A 17 0.51 5.09 -6.90
C ARG A 17 1.68 4.96 -5.93
N ALA A 18 2.57 4.04 -6.24
CA ALA A 18 3.74 3.81 -5.42
C ALA A 18 4.99 4.16 -6.24
N TYR A 19 5.95 4.82 -5.60
CA TYR A 19 7.19 5.23 -6.25
C TYR A 19 8.37 4.93 -5.35
N PRO A 20 9.41 4.35 -5.84
CA PRO A 20 9.52 3.68 -7.13
C PRO A 20 8.79 2.35 -7.08
N ASN A 21 8.40 1.85 -8.26
CA ASN A 21 7.74 0.56 -8.36
C ASN A 21 8.01 0.03 -9.76
N PRO A 22 8.86 -0.98 -9.90
CA PRO A 22 9.44 -1.78 -8.82
C PRO A 22 10.55 -1.05 -8.07
N VAL A 23 10.79 -1.53 -6.87
CA VAL A 23 11.87 -1.03 -6.04
C VAL A 23 13.11 -1.86 -6.37
N ARG A 24 14.09 -1.23 -6.96
CA ARG A 24 15.26 -1.95 -7.43
C ARG A 24 16.26 -2.17 -6.31
N GLU A 25 17.12 -3.16 -6.50
CA GLU A 25 17.99 -3.62 -5.42
C GLU A 25 18.96 -2.55 -4.91
N ASN A 26 19.29 -1.58 -5.75
CA ASN A 26 20.21 -0.53 -5.34
C ASN A 26 19.50 0.72 -4.82
N TYR A 27 18.18 0.68 -4.70
CA TYR A 27 17.45 1.82 -4.19
C TYR A 27 17.44 1.79 -2.67
N THR A 28 17.84 2.90 -2.05
CA THR A 28 17.91 2.97 -0.59
C THR A 28 17.01 4.05 -0.02
N GLY A 29 16.22 4.73 -0.84
CA GLY A 29 15.33 5.77 -0.37
C GLY A 29 13.99 5.24 0.10
N ASP A 30 13.12 6.16 0.45
CA ASP A 30 11.77 5.81 0.87
C ASP A 30 10.89 5.52 -0.34
N ILE A 31 9.88 4.72 -0.11
CA ILE A 31 8.85 4.41 -1.10
C ILE A 31 7.65 5.26 -0.76
N ALA A 32 7.18 6.07 -1.70
CA ALA A 32 6.03 6.92 -1.48
C ALA A 32 4.79 6.26 -2.08
N VAL A 33 3.68 6.30 -1.37
CA VAL A 33 2.40 5.84 -1.89
C VAL A 33 1.42 6.98 -1.75
N THR A 34 0.81 7.37 -2.86
CA THR A 34 -0.10 8.52 -2.91
C THR A 34 -1.45 8.08 -3.45
N GLY A 35 -2.46 8.92 -3.23
CA GLY A 35 -3.79 8.69 -3.75
C GLY A 35 -4.81 8.30 -2.70
N PHE A 36 -4.43 8.31 -1.43
CA PHE A 36 -5.39 8.02 -0.36
C PHE A 36 -6.38 9.18 -0.23
N THR A 37 -7.58 8.84 0.19
CA THR A 37 -8.61 9.84 0.44
C THR A 37 -8.59 10.13 1.94
N GLY A 38 -8.10 11.31 2.29
CA GLY A 38 -8.05 11.72 3.69
C GLY A 38 -7.07 10.87 4.49
N ASP A 39 -7.32 10.83 5.78
CA ASP A 39 -6.47 10.06 6.68
C ASP A 39 -7.03 8.65 6.79
N CYS A 40 -6.24 7.70 6.35
CA CYS A 40 -6.62 6.30 6.34
C CYS A 40 -5.65 5.50 7.18
N ASN A 41 -6.13 4.39 7.74
CA ASN A 41 -5.23 3.41 8.29
C ASN A 41 -4.67 2.60 7.14
N VAL A 42 -3.37 2.50 7.04
CA VAL A 42 -2.70 1.86 5.90
C VAL A 42 -1.92 0.66 6.41
N LYS A 43 -2.16 -0.48 5.80
CA LYS A 43 -1.46 -1.72 6.13
C LYS A 43 -0.71 -2.21 4.93
N ILE A 44 0.51 -2.67 5.15
CA ILE A 44 1.33 -3.30 4.13
C ILE A 44 1.47 -4.75 4.53
N ILE A 45 1.06 -5.64 3.65
CA ILE A 45 1.09 -7.08 3.93
C ILE A 45 1.87 -7.79 2.84
N ASP A 46 2.34 -8.99 3.17
CA ASP A 46 3.00 -9.82 2.17
C ASP A 46 1.97 -10.73 1.49
N THR A 47 2.43 -11.60 0.60
CA THR A 47 1.53 -12.46 -0.16
C THR A 47 0.88 -13.53 0.70
N ALA A 48 1.42 -13.79 1.88
CA ALA A 48 0.80 -14.72 2.82
C ALA A 48 -0.21 -14.03 3.72
N GLY A 49 -0.35 -12.71 3.58
CA GLY A 49 -1.29 -11.95 4.39
C GLY A 49 -0.72 -11.48 5.71
N ALA A 50 0.57 -11.69 5.95
CA ALA A 50 1.18 -11.26 7.20
C ALA A 50 1.37 -9.75 7.18
N LEU A 51 1.05 -9.11 8.30
CA LEU A 51 1.22 -7.66 8.42
C LEU A 51 2.71 -7.34 8.50
N ILE A 52 3.17 -6.50 7.59
CA ILE A 52 4.56 -6.09 7.53
C ILE A 52 4.74 -4.73 8.18
N TYR A 53 3.84 -3.80 7.87
CA TYR A 53 3.98 -2.43 8.35
C TYR A 53 2.61 -1.80 8.40
N GLU A 54 2.42 -0.91 9.35
CA GLU A 54 1.14 -0.23 9.50
C GLU A 54 1.39 1.23 9.84
N THR A 55 0.62 2.12 9.22
CA THR A 55 0.77 3.54 9.44
C THR A 55 -0.54 4.23 9.09
N THR A 56 -0.56 5.54 9.17
CA THR A 56 -1.72 6.35 8.82
C THR A 56 -1.31 7.31 7.72
N SER A 57 -2.16 7.46 6.70
CA SER A 57 -1.87 8.41 5.65
C SER A 57 -2.01 9.83 6.18
N ASN A 58 -1.24 10.73 5.61
CA ASN A 58 -1.24 12.11 5.98
C ASN A 58 -1.21 12.93 4.70
N GLY A 59 -2.29 13.69 4.47
CA GLY A 59 -2.38 14.44 3.23
C GLY A 59 -2.50 13.57 2.01
N GLY A 60 -3.06 12.38 2.18
CA GLY A 60 -3.29 11.48 1.05
C GLY A 60 -2.11 10.61 0.69
N GLN A 61 -1.08 10.57 1.52
CA GLN A 61 0.11 9.80 1.17
C GLN A 61 0.77 9.20 2.40
N ILE A 62 1.59 8.18 2.15
CA ILE A 62 2.50 7.64 3.16
C ILE A 62 3.88 7.53 2.55
N THR A 63 4.89 7.42 3.41
CA THR A 63 6.22 6.99 3.00
C THR A 63 6.56 5.74 3.78
N TRP A 64 7.18 4.78 3.10
CA TRP A 64 7.56 3.51 3.69
C TRP A 64 9.03 3.28 3.41
N ASN A 65 9.79 2.97 4.44
CA ASN A 65 11.23 2.80 4.29
C ASN A 65 11.63 1.39 3.87
N GLY A 66 10.65 0.55 3.53
CA GLY A 66 10.96 -0.81 3.10
C GLY A 66 11.28 -1.77 4.23
N CYS A 67 10.90 -1.40 5.44
CA CYS A 67 11.19 -2.20 6.62
C CYS A 67 9.89 -2.63 7.28
N ASN A 68 9.98 -3.71 8.06
CA ASN A 68 8.84 -4.13 8.86
C ASN A 68 8.76 -3.27 10.12
N MET A 69 7.83 -3.60 11.01
CA MET A 69 7.61 -2.79 12.22
C MET A 69 8.79 -2.85 13.18
N ARG A 70 9.68 -3.81 13.00
CA ARG A 70 10.88 -3.89 13.83
C ARG A 70 12.06 -3.16 13.23
N GLY A 71 11.88 -2.54 12.07
CA GLY A 71 12.96 -1.83 11.42
C GLY A 71 13.84 -2.70 10.55
N GLU A 72 13.45 -3.94 10.29
CA GLU A 72 14.22 -4.86 9.46
C GLU A 72 13.80 -4.73 8.00
N ARG A 73 14.76 -4.70 7.11
CA ARG A 73 14.45 -4.61 5.68
C ARG A 73 13.73 -5.86 5.22
N VAL A 74 12.67 -5.65 4.43
CA VAL A 74 11.91 -6.78 3.90
C VAL A 74 12.66 -7.38 2.72
N GLY A 75 12.38 -8.64 2.45
CA GLY A 75 12.99 -9.34 1.35
C GLY A 75 12.34 -9.00 0.02
N ALA A 76 12.87 -9.60 -1.05
CA ALA A 76 12.31 -9.44 -2.38
C ALA A 76 10.93 -10.09 -2.43
N GLY A 77 10.05 -9.50 -3.20
CA GLY A 77 8.73 -10.05 -3.38
C GLY A 77 7.70 -8.97 -3.62
N VAL A 78 6.43 -9.39 -3.57
CA VAL A 78 5.30 -8.50 -3.77
C VAL A 78 4.70 -8.16 -2.42
N TYR A 79 4.42 -6.88 -2.23
CA TYR A 79 3.80 -6.39 -1.01
C TYR A 79 2.56 -5.61 -1.39
N TYR A 80 1.47 -5.82 -0.63
CA TYR A 80 0.21 -5.14 -0.89
C TYR A 80 0.04 -4.00 0.09
N VAL A 81 -0.40 -2.86 -0.41
CA VAL A 81 -0.70 -1.68 0.40
C VAL A 81 -2.20 -1.52 0.41
N LEU A 82 -2.79 -1.54 1.59
CA LEU A 82 -4.24 -1.49 1.75
C LEU A 82 -4.62 -0.30 2.62
N GLY A 83 -5.55 0.52 2.13
CA GLY A 83 -6.05 1.66 2.88
C GLY A 83 -7.44 1.37 3.43
N TYR A 84 -7.66 1.70 4.70
CA TYR A 84 -8.91 1.48 5.38
C TYR A 84 -9.42 2.81 5.94
N ASP A 85 -10.72 3.07 5.80
CA ASP A 85 -11.29 4.28 6.35
C ASP A 85 -11.53 4.11 7.86
N GLU A 86 -12.11 5.13 8.48
CA GLU A 86 -12.31 5.11 9.92
C GLU A 86 -13.27 4.02 10.36
N ALA A 87 -14.15 3.60 9.49
CA ALA A 87 -15.08 2.52 9.81
C ALA A 87 -14.48 1.16 9.58
N GLY A 88 -13.24 1.11 9.08
CA GLY A 88 -12.57 -0.16 8.84
C GLY A 88 -12.84 -0.75 7.46
N ASN A 89 -13.46 0.01 6.58
CA ASN A 89 -13.74 -0.48 5.23
C ASN A 89 -12.51 -0.26 4.34
N GLU A 90 -12.14 -1.30 3.62
CA GLU A 90 -11.06 -1.19 2.67
C GLU A 90 -11.51 -0.34 1.49
N GLY A 91 -10.76 0.70 1.17
CA GLY A 91 -11.16 1.61 0.11
C GLY A 91 -10.17 1.76 -1.02
N ALA A 92 -8.93 1.32 -0.83
CA ALA A 92 -7.90 1.51 -1.85
C ALA A 92 -6.82 0.48 -1.66
N ALA A 93 -6.19 0.10 -2.77
CA ALA A 93 -5.12 -0.89 -2.72
C ALA A 93 -4.16 -0.69 -3.87
N THR A 94 -2.91 -1.07 -3.65
CA THR A 94 -1.94 -1.19 -4.73
C THR A 94 -0.92 -2.23 -4.30
N LYS A 95 0.01 -2.55 -5.18
CA LYS A 95 1.07 -3.49 -4.83
C LYS A 95 2.41 -2.91 -5.22
N ILE A 96 3.43 -3.34 -4.49
CA ILE A 96 4.79 -2.90 -4.69
C ILE A 96 5.63 -4.14 -4.91
N LEU A 97 6.43 -4.12 -5.97
CA LEU A 97 7.38 -5.20 -6.24
C LEU A 97 8.75 -4.76 -5.77
N ILE A 98 9.35 -5.55 -4.91
CA ILE A 98 10.69 -5.28 -4.39
C ILE A 98 11.65 -6.30 -4.99
N ILE A 99 12.70 -5.80 -5.60
CA ILE A 99 13.74 -6.59 -6.23
C ILE A 99 14.99 -6.47 -5.38
N ARG A 100 15.58 -7.62 -5.03
CA ARG A 100 16.80 -7.62 -4.21
C ARG A 100 17.93 -8.38 -4.92
#